data_6a861f6b53e99536cff66f3f5c8de148
#
_entry.id   6a861f6b53e99536cff66f3f5c8de148
#
_cell.length_a   1.000
_cell.length_b   1.000
_cell.length_c   1.000
_cell.angle_alpha   90.00
_cell.angle_beta   90.00
_cell.angle_gamma   90.00
#
_symmetry.space_group_name_H-M   'P 1'
#
loop_
_entity.id
_entity.type
_entity.pdbx_description
1 polymer ?
#
loop_
_entity_poly.entity_id
_entity_poly.type
_entity_poly.pdbx_seq_one_letter_code
_entity_poly.pdbx_strand_id
1 'polypeptide(L)'
;MAFKTLKRLRHSHGFGVHSPYAFRFVKSVISPARGYAYYAEEDFEGLLAKEPHRFLMEKEARALLRIAAFTNPRSAYLPAGVLVAFRVALRAVNSRIQLTESLSKLPDVELAATFTGSQPIETLCEYIAQPGRTLLIRDISTEDADRIFDAMKEGIMFEGKSNCIFISRPQTRKVRYLMNL
;
A
#
# COMPACT_ATOMS: atom_id res chain seq x y z
N MET A 1 24.78 -1.15 -8.79
CA MET A 1 23.72 -1.89 -8.05
C MET A 1 23.85 -1.76 -6.53
N ALA A 2 25.02 -1.91 -5.92
CA ALA A 2 25.22 -1.85 -4.46
C ALA A 2 24.67 -0.61 -3.75
N PHE A 3 24.84 0.59 -4.32
CA PHE A 3 24.40 1.85 -3.70
C PHE A 3 22.87 1.96 -3.53
N LYS A 4 22.08 1.53 -4.54
CA LYS A 4 20.61 1.53 -4.42
C LYS A 4 20.12 0.55 -3.35
N THR A 5 20.79 -0.61 -3.21
CA THR A 5 20.47 -1.62 -2.19
C THR A 5 20.73 -1.10 -0.78
N LEU A 6 21.89 -0.45 -0.57
CA LEU A 6 22.24 0.15 0.72
C LEU A 6 21.28 1.29 1.10
N LYS A 7 20.90 2.13 0.12
CA LYS A 7 19.91 3.21 0.34
C LYS A 7 18.54 2.64 0.72
N ARG A 8 18.07 1.58 0.05
CA ARG A 8 16.83 0.88 0.42
C ARG A 8 16.87 0.35 1.85
N LEU A 9 17.97 -0.31 2.22
CA LEU A 9 18.12 -0.84 3.58
C LEU A 9 18.05 0.27 4.62
N ARG A 10 18.77 1.37 4.43
CA ARG A 10 18.77 2.51 5.36
C ARG A 10 17.39 3.14 5.50
N HIS A 11 16.71 3.43 4.38
CA HIS A 11 15.36 4.02 4.43
C HIS A 11 14.35 3.08 5.09
N SER A 12 14.42 1.76 4.84
CA SER A 12 13.52 0.78 5.46
C SER A 12 13.65 0.72 6.99
N HIS A 13 14.78 1.17 7.53
CA HIS A 13 14.97 1.35 8.97
C HIS A 13 14.73 2.79 9.46
N GLY A 14 14.27 3.69 8.57
CA GLY A 14 13.95 5.08 8.88
C GLY A 14 15.11 6.05 8.76
N PHE A 15 16.31 5.63 8.42
CA PHE A 15 17.45 6.52 8.22
C PHE A 15 17.28 7.36 6.95
N GLY A 16 17.40 8.69 7.09
CA GLY A 16 17.21 9.63 5.98
C GLY A 16 15.74 9.87 5.61
N VAL A 17 14.81 9.43 6.45
CA VAL A 17 13.37 9.75 6.34
C VAL A 17 13.07 10.94 7.25
N HIS A 18 12.94 12.14 6.64
CA HIS A 18 12.80 13.38 7.39
C HIS A 18 11.35 13.78 7.69
N SER A 19 10.37 13.23 6.98
CA SER A 19 8.97 13.46 7.26
C SER A 19 8.51 12.66 8.49
N PRO A 20 7.95 13.28 9.55
CA PRO A 20 7.44 12.55 10.71
C PRO A 20 6.36 11.52 10.36
N TYR A 21 5.52 11.83 9.37
CA TYR A 21 4.52 10.90 8.86
C TYR A 21 5.17 9.71 8.15
N ALA A 22 6.11 9.98 7.22
CA ALA A 22 6.83 8.92 6.51
C ALA A 22 7.62 8.03 7.48
N PHE A 23 8.27 8.63 8.49
CA PHE A 23 8.99 7.88 9.51
C PHE A 23 8.06 6.93 10.29
N ARG A 24 6.90 7.44 10.74
CA ARG A 24 5.89 6.59 11.41
C ARG A 24 5.41 5.47 10.48
N PHE A 25 5.13 5.78 9.20
CA PHE A 25 4.73 4.77 8.22
C PHE A 25 5.80 3.67 8.06
N VAL A 26 7.06 4.06 7.92
CA VAL A 26 8.17 3.08 7.83
C VAL A 26 8.20 2.18 9.06
N LYS A 27 8.09 2.74 10.26
CA LYS A 27 8.14 1.99 11.53
C LYS A 27 6.91 1.14 11.79
N SER A 28 5.77 1.49 11.22
CA SER A 28 4.51 0.78 11.46
C SER A 28 4.17 -0.23 10.36
N VAL A 29 4.55 0.06 9.11
CA VAL A 29 4.12 -0.72 7.95
C VAL A 29 5.26 -1.49 7.32
N ILE A 30 6.39 -0.82 7.03
CA ILE A 30 7.50 -1.41 6.25
C ILE A 30 8.41 -2.25 7.14
N SER A 31 8.80 -1.70 8.29
CA SER A 31 9.64 -2.38 9.29
C SER A 31 8.97 -2.30 10.66
N PRO A 32 7.82 -2.95 10.82
CA PRO A 32 7.02 -2.79 12.02
C PRO A 32 7.78 -3.29 13.26
N ALA A 33 7.75 -2.50 14.32
CA ALA A 33 8.09 -2.99 15.64
C ALA A 33 7.11 -4.10 16.05
N ARG A 34 7.55 -5.04 16.88
CA ARG A 34 6.67 -6.09 17.41
C ARG A 34 5.43 -5.45 18.04
N GLY A 35 4.25 -5.97 17.70
CA GLY A 35 2.97 -5.55 18.25
C GLY A 35 2.24 -4.44 17.48
N TYR A 36 2.83 -3.85 16.43
CA TYR A 36 2.06 -2.97 15.58
C TYR A 36 0.98 -3.76 14.82
N ALA A 37 -0.25 -3.27 14.86
CA ALA A 37 -1.43 -3.95 14.29
C ALA A 37 -1.67 -5.36 14.84
N TYR A 38 -1.20 -5.67 16.07
CA TYR A 38 -1.23 -6.99 16.67
C TYR A 38 -2.62 -7.65 16.58
N TYR A 39 -3.66 -6.97 17.00
CA TYR A 39 -5.02 -7.53 16.96
C TYR A 39 -5.50 -7.80 15.52
N ALA A 40 -5.20 -6.91 14.59
CA ALA A 40 -5.55 -7.13 13.19
C ALA A 40 -4.74 -8.28 12.57
N GLU A 41 -3.48 -8.49 12.97
CA GLU A 41 -2.68 -9.63 12.54
C GLU A 41 -3.19 -10.95 13.11
N GLU A 42 -3.63 -10.97 14.37
CA GLU A 42 -4.24 -12.13 15.02
C GLU A 42 -5.58 -12.49 14.35
N ASP A 43 -6.45 -11.52 14.12
CA ASP A 43 -7.70 -11.71 13.38
C ASP A 43 -7.46 -12.19 11.95
N PHE A 44 -6.45 -11.64 11.27
CA PHE A 44 -6.05 -12.08 9.94
C PHE A 44 -5.64 -13.53 9.90
N GLU A 45 -4.81 -13.98 10.85
CA GLU A 45 -4.39 -15.38 10.96
C GLU A 45 -5.58 -16.30 11.18
N GLY A 46 -6.48 -15.95 12.09
CA GLY A 46 -7.68 -16.71 12.39
C GLY A 46 -8.65 -16.81 11.22
N LEU A 47 -8.79 -15.74 10.43
CA LEU A 47 -9.62 -15.71 9.23
C LEU A 47 -8.96 -16.48 8.09
N LEU A 48 -7.66 -16.25 7.87
CA LEU A 48 -6.90 -16.88 6.79
C LEU A 48 -6.79 -18.39 6.95
N ALA A 49 -6.74 -18.88 8.20
CA ALA A 49 -6.70 -20.31 8.49
C ALA A 49 -7.91 -21.10 7.96
N LYS A 50 -9.04 -20.41 7.72
CA LYS A 50 -10.28 -20.97 7.18
C LYS A 50 -10.33 -21.01 5.66
N GLU A 51 -9.35 -20.37 4.99
CA GLU A 51 -9.35 -20.22 3.53
C GLU A 51 -8.47 -21.29 2.87
N PRO A 52 -8.94 -21.92 1.78
CA PRO A 52 -8.10 -22.72 0.92
C PRO A 52 -7.02 -21.83 0.28
N HIS A 53 -5.84 -22.38 0.03
CA HIS A 53 -4.71 -21.65 -0.58
C HIS A 53 -4.18 -20.48 0.27
N ARG A 54 -4.29 -20.55 1.59
CA ARG A 54 -3.88 -19.50 2.54
C ARG A 54 -2.44 -19.00 2.41
N PHE A 55 -1.53 -19.82 1.89
CA PHE A 55 -0.11 -19.46 1.77
C PHE A 55 0.22 -18.58 0.55
N LEU A 56 -0.72 -18.47 -0.41
CA LEU A 56 -0.50 -17.64 -1.57
C LEU A 56 -0.57 -16.16 -1.19
N MET A 57 0.56 -15.45 -1.38
CA MET A 57 0.68 -14.00 -1.19
C MET A 57 0.38 -13.49 0.23
N GLU A 58 0.60 -14.33 1.25
CA GLU A 58 0.39 -13.93 2.66
C GLU A 58 1.24 -12.73 3.05
N LYS A 59 2.49 -12.67 2.59
CA LYS A 59 3.39 -11.55 2.89
C LYS A 59 2.84 -10.22 2.38
N GLU A 60 2.33 -10.20 1.18
CA GLU A 60 1.74 -9.03 0.53
C GLU A 60 0.41 -8.65 1.18
N ALA A 61 -0.41 -9.64 1.54
CA ALA A 61 -1.65 -9.40 2.26
C ALA A 61 -1.38 -8.80 3.65
N ARG A 62 -0.34 -9.24 4.37
CA ARG A 62 0.10 -8.61 5.62
C ARG A 62 0.59 -7.18 5.42
N ALA A 63 1.27 -6.89 4.31
CA ALA A 63 1.64 -5.51 3.98
C ALA A 63 0.39 -4.64 3.77
N LEU A 64 -0.61 -5.13 3.03
CA LEU A 64 -1.88 -4.43 2.84
C LEU A 64 -2.62 -4.22 4.17
N LEU A 65 -2.66 -5.25 5.04
CA LEU A 65 -3.24 -5.15 6.39
C LEU A 65 -2.62 -3.99 7.17
N ARG A 66 -1.28 -3.91 7.20
CA ARG A 66 -0.58 -2.85 7.93
C ARG A 66 -0.80 -1.48 7.32
N ILE A 67 -0.85 -1.38 5.97
CA ILE A 67 -1.22 -0.15 5.27
C ILE A 67 -2.63 0.28 5.70
N ALA A 68 -3.60 -0.62 5.65
CA ALA A 68 -4.97 -0.35 6.04
C ALA A 68 -5.09 0.02 7.52
N ALA A 69 -4.40 -0.68 8.42
CA ALA A 69 -4.35 -0.34 9.85
C ALA A 69 -3.77 1.06 10.10
N PHE A 70 -2.78 1.48 9.29
CA PHE A 70 -2.15 2.79 9.40
C PHE A 70 -3.01 3.92 8.83
N THR A 71 -3.64 3.69 7.67
CA THR A 71 -4.42 4.70 6.95
C THR A 71 -5.87 4.77 7.38
N ASN A 72 -6.38 3.68 8.00
CA ASN A 72 -7.75 3.52 8.49
C ASN A 72 -8.83 3.90 7.45
N PRO A 73 -8.82 3.26 6.25
CA PRO A 73 -9.72 3.63 5.17
C PRO A 73 -11.15 3.19 5.45
N ARG A 74 -12.13 3.97 5.00
CA ARG A 74 -13.55 3.60 5.03
C ARG A 74 -13.95 2.76 3.83
N SER A 75 -13.23 2.93 2.73
CA SER A 75 -13.50 2.25 1.46
C SER A 75 -12.21 1.80 0.78
N ALA A 76 -12.27 0.63 0.14
CA ALA A 76 -11.11 0.09 -0.56
C ALA A 76 -11.52 -0.56 -1.89
N TYR A 77 -10.63 -0.41 -2.88
CA TYR A 77 -10.72 -1.07 -4.18
C TYR A 77 -9.74 -2.24 -4.23
N LEU A 78 -10.25 -3.38 -4.67
CA LEU A 78 -9.47 -4.56 -5.05
C LEU A 78 -9.99 -5.03 -6.42
N PRO A 79 -9.13 -5.26 -7.41
CA PRO A 79 -9.59 -5.74 -8.72
C PRO A 79 -10.22 -7.14 -8.61
N ALA A 80 -11.13 -7.45 -9.53
CA ALA A 80 -11.69 -8.78 -9.65
C ALA A 80 -10.58 -9.83 -9.81
N GLY A 81 -10.72 -10.97 -9.15
CA GLY A 81 -9.72 -12.05 -9.19
C GLY A 81 -8.52 -11.86 -8.24
N VAL A 82 -8.48 -10.78 -7.47
CA VAL A 82 -7.51 -10.66 -6.37
C VAL A 82 -7.73 -11.77 -5.36
N LEU A 83 -6.61 -12.31 -4.85
CA LEU A 83 -6.65 -13.42 -3.91
C LEU A 83 -7.43 -13.08 -2.63
N VAL A 84 -8.11 -14.07 -2.10
CA VAL A 84 -8.92 -13.97 -0.88
C VAL A 84 -8.14 -13.36 0.29
N ALA A 85 -6.84 -13.66 0.40
CA ALA A 85 -5.97 -13.13 1.45
C ALA A 85 -6.01 -11.58 1.56
N PHE A 86 -6.12 -10.85 0.43
CA PHE A 86 -6.23 -9.38 0.45
C PHE A 86 -7.56 -8.89 1.02
N ARG A 87 -8.66 -9.59 0.72
CA ARG A 87 -9.97 -9.28 1.30
C ARG A 87 -10.00 -9.57 2.80
N VAL A 88 -9.41 -10.71 3.19
CA VAL A 88 -9.27 -11.11 4.59
C VAL A 88 -8.43 -10.08 5.36
N ALA A 89 -7.32 -9.61 4.79
CA ALA A 89 -6.49 -8.58 5.39
C ALA A 89 -7.25 -7.29 5.69
N LEU A 90 -8.06 -6.80 4.75
CA LEU A 90 -8.86 -5.59 4.96
C LEU A 90 -9.97 -5.80 6.00
N ARG A 91 -10.63 -6.98 6.00
CA ARG A 91 -11.67 -7.32 6.98
C ARG A 91 -11.12 -7.48 8.40
N ALA A 92 -9.89 -8.01 8.54
CA ALA A 92 -9.23 -8.13 9.83
C ALA A 92 -8.92 -6.76 10.46
N VAL A 93 -8.64 -5.75 9.64
CA VAL A 93 -8.46 -4.37 10.14
C VAL A 93 -9.78 -3.76 10.58
N ASN A 94 -10.80 -3.84 9.74
CA ASN A 94 -12.14 -3.32 10.03
C ASN A 94 -13.16 -3.97 9.09
N SER A 95 -14.08 -4.75 9.66
CA SER A 95 -15.15 -5.43 8.91
C SER A 95 -16.12 -4.48 8.18
N ARG A 96 -16.13 -3.19 8.55
CA ARG A 96 -16.98 -2.15 7.95
C ARG A 96 -16.36 -1.49 6.72
N ILE A 97 -15.11 -1.81 6.35
CA ILE A 97 -14.50 -1.29 5.12
C ILE A 97 -15.38 -1.71 3.93
N GLN A 98 -15.84 -0.72 3.18
CA GLN A 98 -16.62 -0.93 1.97
C GLN A 98 -15.69 -1.36 0.83
N LEU A 99 -15.78 -2.64 0.44
CA LEU A 99 -14.97 -3.20 -0.64
C LEU A 99 -15.70 -3.04 -1.98
N THR A 100 -14.98 -2.61 -3.00
CA THR A 100 -15.47 -2.57 -4.38
C THR A 100 -14.45 -3.19 -5.33
N GLU A 101 -14.96 -3.86 -6.36
CA GLU A 101 -14.19 -4.38 -7.51
C GLU A 101 -14.45 -3.54 -8.78
N SER A 102 -15.42 -2.63 -8.70
CA SER A 102 -15.80 -1.81 -9.83
C SER A 102 -14.82 -0.66 -10.05
N LEU A 103 -14.20 -0.63 -11.24
CA LEU A 103 -13.30 0.44 -11.65
C LEU A 103 -13.99 1.81 -11.63
N SER A 104 -15.28 1.87 -11.99
CA SER A 104 -16.03 3.12 -11.98
C SER A 104 -16.15 3.76 -10.59
N LYS A 105 -15.96 2.98 -9.52
CA LYS A 105 -15.96 3.46 -8.13
C LYS A 105 -14.57 3.74 -7.58
N LEU A 106 -13.52 3.50 -8.36
CA LEU A 106 -12.15 3.75 -7.91
C LEU A 106 -11.91 5.19 -7.43
N PRO A 107 -12.45 6.24 -8.09
CA PRO A 107 -12.27 7.61 -7.62
C PRO A 107 -12.81 7.89 -6.22
N ASP A 108 -13.79 7.11 -5.76
CA ASP A 108 -14.48 7.31 -4.49
C ASP A 108 -13.83 6.58 -3.31
N VAL A 109 -12.89 5.66 -3.57
CA VAL A 109 -12.26 4.88 -2.52
C VAL A 109 -11.03 5.56 -1.95
N GLU A 110 -10.75 5.33 -0.67
CA GLU A 110 -9.62 5.90 0.04
C GLU A 110 -8.34 5.06 -0.12
N LEU A 111 -8.46 3.74 -0.28
CA LEU A 111 -7.36 2.81 -0.48
C LEU A 111 -7.60 1.96 -1.73
N ALA A 112 -6.64 1.92 -2.64
CA ALA A 112 -6.62 0.99 -3.74
C ALA A 112 -5.41 0.05 -3.63
N ALA A 113 -5.64 -1.26 -3.80
CA ALA A 113 -4.57 -2.24 -3.93
C ALA A 113 -4.75 -3.00 -5.23
N THR A 114 -3.74 -2.96 -6.10
CA THR A 114 -3.83 -3.44 -7.47
C THR A 114 -2.49 -4.02 -7.97
N PHE A 115 -2.46 -4.47 -9.21
CA PHE A 115 -1.25 -4.97 -9.88
C PHE A 115 -1.20 -4.44 -11.31
N THR A 116 -0.01 -4.38 -11.89
CA THR A 116 0.19 -3.90 -13.26
C THR A 116 -0.69 -4.66 -14.25
N GLY A 117 -1.30 -3.93 -15.17
CA GLY A 117 -2.20 -4.48 -16.20
C GLY A 117 -3.63 -4.73 -15.74
N SER A 118 -3.93 -4.63 -14.43
CA SER A 118 -5.31 -4.74 -13.95
C SER A 118 -6.13 -3.48 -14.20
N GLN A 119 -5.47 -2.33 -14.38
CA GLN A 119 -6.06 -1.02 -14.61
C GLN A 119 -5.20 -0.22 -15.59
N PRO A 120 -5.80 0.67 -16.41
CA PRO A 120 -5.06 1.66 -17.17
C PRO A 120 -4.25 2.58 -16.24
N ILE A 121 -3.03 2.90 -16.62
CA ILE A 121 -2.16 3.79 -15.84
C ILE A 121 -2.78 5.17 -15.67
N GLU A 122 -3.46 5.69 -16.68
CA GLU A 122 -4.17 6.96 -16.66
C GLU A 122 -5.18 7.03 -15.52
N THR A 123 -5.95 5.95 -15.34
CA THR A 123 -6.94 5.84 -14.25
C THR A 123 -6.27 5.87 -12.87
N LEU A 124 -5.10 5.23 -12.71
CA LEU A 124 -4.34 5.27 -11.47
C LEU A 124 -3.72 6.65 -11.22
N CYS A 125 -3.29 7.34 -12.28
CA CYS A 125 -2.82 8.74 -12.20
C CYS A 125 -3.95 9.68 -11.74
N GLU A 126 -5.15 9.56 -12.32
CA GLU A 126 -6.33 10.34 -11.91
C GLU A 126 -6.72 10.07 -10.47
N TYR A 127 -6.68 8.81 -10.06
CA TYR A 127 -6.97 8.39 -8.68
C TYR A 127 -6.01 9.04 -7.68
N ILE A 128 -4.69 8.93 -7.90
CA ILE A 128 -3.69 9.41 -6.94
C ILE A 128 -3.52 10.94 -6.96
N ALA A 129 -3.96 11.61 -8.01
CA ALA A 129 -3.97 13.07 -8.09
C ALA A 129 -4.94 13.70 -7.06
N GLN A 130 -5.92 12.93 -6.58
CA GLN A 130 -6.85 13.37 -5.56
C GLN A 130 -6.22 13.29 -4.17
N PRO A 131 -6.50 14.23 -3.27
CA PRO A 131 -5.96 14.20 -1.91
C PRO A 131 -6.58 13.08 -1.07
N GLY A 132 -5.80 12.55 -0.11
CA GLY A 132 -6.27 11.53 0.82
C GLY A 132 -6.32 10.12 0.25
N ARG A 133 -5.74 9.89 -0.93
CA ARG A 133 -5.72 8.58 -1.59
C ARG A 133 -4.46 7.80 -1.25
N THR A 134 -4.62 6.49 -1.09
CA THR A 134 -3.51 5.54 -0.91
C THR A 134 -3.59 4.47 -2.00
N LEU A 135 -2.48 4.25 -2.71
CA LEU A 135 -2.37 3.25 -3.76
C LEU A 135 -1.22 2.30 -3.43
N LEU A 136 -1.53 1.02 -3.31
CA LEU A 136 -0.56 -0.08 -3.35
C LEU A 136 -0.62 -0.71 -4.73
N ILE A 137 0.48 -0.72 -5.45
CA ILE A 137 0.58 -1.38 -6.75
C ILE A 137 1.76 -2.34 -6.79
N ARG A 138 1.52 -3.52 -7.37
CA ARG A 138 2.51 -4.59 -7.54
C ARG A 138 2.92 -4.74 -8.99
N ASP A 139 4.15 -5.26 -9.15
CA ASP A 139 4.73 -5.61 -10.45
C ASP A 139 4.78 -4.42 -11.42
N ILE A 140 4.93 -3.21 -10.87
CA ILE A 140 4.96 -1.96 -11.63
C ILE A 140 6.34 -1.71 -12.23
N SER A 141 6.38 -1.23 -13.48
CA SER A 141 7.59 -0.71 -14.11
C SER A 141 8.05 0.60 -13.46
N THR A 142 9.34 0.92 -13.56
CA THR A 142 9.85 2.21 -13.07
C THR A 142 9.20 3.38 -13.81
N GLU A 143 8.97 3.24 -15.12
CA GLU A 143 8.35 4.28 -15.96
C GLU A 143 6.92 4.58 -15.51
N ASP A 144 6.10 3.53 -15.32
CA ASP A 144 4.72 3.71 -14.84
C ASP A 144 4.67 4.26 -13.42
N ALA A 145 5.60 3.82 -12.56
CA ALA A 145 5.74 4.36 -11.21
C ALA A 145 6.09 5.85 -11.22
N ASP A 146 6.94 6.30 -12.15
CA ASP A 146 7.28 7.70 -12.34
C ASP A 146 6.06 8.50 -12.83
N ARG A 147 5.29 7.97 -13.80
CA ARG A 147 4.04 8.60 -14.29
C ARG A 147 3.02 8.80 -13.17
N ILE A 148 2.78 7.78 -12.34
CA ILE A 148 1.87 7.87 -11.19
C ILE A 148 2.40 8.87 -10.16
N PHE A 149 3.72 8.82 -9.87
CA PHE A 149 4.33 9.78 -8.96
C PHE A 149 4.19 11.21 -9.46
N ASP A 150 4.39 11.45 -10.76
CA ASP A 150 4.28 12.80 -11.36
C ASP A 150 2.86 13.34 -11.32
N ALA A 151 1.85 12.48 -11.46
CA ALA A 151 0.44 12.85 -11.32
C ALA A 151 0.05 13.29 -9.90
N MET A 152 0.75 12.77 -8.88
CA MET A 152 0.51 13.13 -7.48
C MET A 152 0.99 14.55 -7.21
N LYS A 153 0.13 15.44 -6.70
CA LYS A 153 0.48 16.83 -6.39
C LYS A 153 1.35 16.94 -5.13
N GLU A 154 0.95 16.26 -4.07
CA GLU A 154 1.57 16.28 -2.75
C GLU A 154 1.53 14.88 -2.16
N GLY A 155 2.54 14.50 -1.39
CA GLY A 155 2.52 13.20 -0.71
C GLY A 155 3.84 12.43 -0.80
N ILE A 156 3.75 11.14 -0.57
CA ILE A 156 4.90 10.28 -0.38
C ILE A 156 4.77 9.04 -1.25
N MET A 157 5.86 8.68 -1.92
CA MET A 157 6.04 7.40 -2.60
C MET A 157 7.07 6.56 -1.84
N PHE A 158 6.71 5.34 -1.51
CA PHE A 158 7.63 4.31 -1.06
C PHE A 158 7.83 3.31 -2.19
N GLU A 159 9.05 3.24 -2.71
CA GLU A 159 9.39 2.42 -3.87
C GLU A 159 10.19 1.19 -3.46
N GLY A 160 9.65 0.01 -3.71
CA GLY A 160 10.31 -1.27 -3.60
C GLY A 160 11.08 -1.66 -4.88
N LYS A 161 11.31 -2.96 -5.04
CA LYS A 161 11.88 -3.50 -6.28
C LYS A 161 10.86 -3.56 -7.41
N SER A 162 9.66 -4.03 -7.13
CA SER A 162 8.55 -4.20 -8.06
C SER A 162 7.22 -3.67 -7.49
N ASN A 163 7.20 -3.21 -6.25
CA ASN A 163 6.01 -2.76 -5.57
C ASN A 163 6.18 -1.30 -5.18
N CYS A 164 5.11 -0.51 -5.30
CA CYS A 164 5.11 0.88 -4.87
C CYS A 164 3.89 1.16 -4.00
N ILE A 165 4.08 2.03 -3.01
CA ILE A 165 3.01 2.58 -2.19
C ILE A 165 3.03 4.09 -2.40
N PHE A 166 1.92 4.64 -2.86
CA PHE A 166 1.72 6.07 -3.02
C PHE A 166 0.70 6.55 -1.99
N ILE A 167 0.98 7.64 -1.33
CA ILE A 167 0.08 8.26 -0.35
C ILE A 167 -0.04 9.73 -0.72
N SER A 168 -1.15 10.09 -1.35
CA SER A 168 -1.50 11.49 -1.64
C SER A 168 -1.99 12.15 -0.37
N ARG A 169 -1.20 13.08 0.16
CA ARG A 169 -1.48 13.72 1.44
C ARG A 169 -1.30 15.23 1.33
N PRO A 170 -2.37 16.03 1.59
CA PRO A 170 -2.28 17.48 1.62
C PRO A 170 -1.21 17.98 2.59
N GLN A 171 -0.59 19.11 2.24
CA GLN A 171 0.44 19.78 3.05
C GLN A 171 1.70 18.91 3.30
N THR A 172 1.91 17.88 2.48
CA THR A 172 3.10 17.03 2.54
C THR A 172 3.94 17.24 1.28
N ARG A 173 5.18 17.68 1.44
CA ARG A 173 6.10 17.80 0.31
C ARG A 173 6.16 16.48 -0.47
N LYS A 174 6.12 16.56 -1.78
CA LYS A 174 6.27 15.43 -2.68
C LYS A 174 7.66 14.80 -2.53
N VAL A 175 7.73 13.56 -2.03
CA VAL A 175 8.98 12.88 -1.72
C VAL A 175 8.91 11.40 -2.10
N ARG A 176 10.02 10.85 -2.57
CA ARG A 176 10.21 9.44 -2.93
C ARG A 176 11.26 8.80 -2.03
N TYR A 177 10.94 7.68 -1.42
CA TYR A 177 11.84 6.87 -0.61
C TYR A 177 12.01 5.48 -1.22
N LEU A 178 13.26 5.05 -1.42
CA LEU A 178 13.57 3.68 -1.84
C LEU A 178 13.51 2.75 -0.64
N MET A 179 12.72 1.67 -0.72
CA MET A 179 12.43 0.74 0.39
C MET A 179 12.67 -0.72 0.00
N ASN A 180 12.79 -1.58 1.00
CA ASN A 180 12.63 -3.02 0.86
C ASN A 180 11.16 -3.35 1.19
N LEU A 181 10.30 -3.33 0.15
CA LEU A 181 8.88 -3.68 0.24
C LEU A 181 8.66 -5.16 -0.09
#